data_193e4537c5fe688f02120eaccfafcf66
#
_entry.id   193e4537c5fe688f02120eaccfafcf66
#
_cell.length_a   1.000
_cell.length_b   1.000
_cell.length_c   1.000
_cell.angle_alpha   90.00
_cell.angle_beta   90.00
_cell.angle_gamma   90.00
#
_symmetry.space_group_name_H-M   'P 1'
#
loop_
_entity.id
_entity.type
_entity.pdbx_description
1 polymer ?
#
loop_
_entity_poly.entity_id
_entity_poly.type
_entity_poly.pdbx_seq_one_letter_code
_entity_poly.pdbx_strand_id
1 'polypeptide(L)'
;KAAGIEPMVTIFHWNLPMWAHEKGGWYNAEISDDFANYARVVADALSDRVRFWFTVNEPTTFIGNGYFTGAHAPFESLMQEQPAVMMNKLAAMTKNVLLAHGKAVRVLRSRAKLAPKIGMALNGSVYLPENESPDAIEKARTQMFPEQAFFSHFNWWADPAVLGCVPAGLQPFFTAEELKVICQPLDFFGFNCYNASNYEEYMGPNPAVVPGMPRTAMDWPITPDALYWAARFLTERYHLPIIVTENGMANIDFVMSDGAVHDPQRIDFVKRYLAGLQRAVDENIPVIGYLYWSIMDNFEWAEGYD
;
A
#
# COMPACT_ATOMS: atom_id res chain seq x y z
N LYS A 1 11.87 -3.60 -22.13
CA LYS A 1 11.02 -4.01 -23.29
C LYS A 1 11.76 -4.91 -24.26
N ALA A 2 13.02 -4.63 -24.56
CA ALA A 2 13.80 -5.51 -25.46
C ALA A 2 13.90 -6.98 -24.94
N ALA A 3 13.86 -7.17 -23.63
CA ALA A 3 13.83 -8.47 -22.97
C ALA A 3 12.41 -9.03 -22.72
N GLY A 4 11.36 -8.44 -23.31
CA GLY A 4 9.96 -8.85 -23.10
C GLY A 4 9.37 -8.44 -21.74
N ILE A 5 10.08 -7.61 -20.95
CA ILE A 5 9.61 -7.15 -19.63
C ILE A 5 8.70 -5.92 -19.81
N GLU A 6 7.51 -5.93 -19.21
CA GLU A 6 6.62 -4.77 -19.13
C GLU A 6 6.96 -3.95 -17.88
N PRO A 7 7.43 -2.69 -18.06
CA PRO A 7 7.74 -1.84 -16.91
C PRO A 7 6.47 -1.30 -16.27
N MET A 8 6.45 -1.28 -14.95
CA MET A 8 5.44 -0.62 -14.13
C MET A 8 6.14 0.47 -13.31
N VAL A 9 5.63 1.69 -13.31
CA VAL A 9 6.28 2.85 -12.68
C VAL A 9 5.44 3.38 -11.53
N THR A 10 6.06 3.46 -10.36
CA THR A 10 5.53 4.18 -9.20
C THR A 10 6.08 5.62 -9.22
N ILE A 11 5.17 6.62 -9.29
CA ILE A 11 5.56 8.04 -9.37
C ILE A 11 6.15 8.52 -8.04
N PHE A 12 5.54 8.14 -6.92
CA PHE A 12 6.01 8.50 -5.59
C PHE A 12 6.16 7.27 -4.69
N HIS A 13 7.40 7.06 -4.23
CA HIS A 13 7.75 6.02 -3.25
C HIS A 13 8.57 6.65 -2.11
N TRP A 14 7.89 7.53 -1.32
CA TRP A 14 8.26 8.13 -0.04
C TRP A 14 9.28 9.27 -0.07
N ASN A 15 10.16 9.33 -1.06
CA ASN A 15 11.21 10.34 -1.14
C ASN A 15 10.64 11.72 -1.52
N LEU A 16 10.42 12.57 -0.52
CA LEU A 16 10.03 13.96 -0.73
C LEU A 16 11.27 14.83 -0.88
N PRO A 17 11.40 15.64 -1.96
CA PRO A 17 12.52 16.57 -2.10
C PRO A 17 12.57 17.61 -0.96
N MET A 18 13.79 17.98 -0.52
CA MET A 18 13.97 18.92 0.59
C MET A 18 13.22 20.24 0.38
N TRP A 19 13.27 20.81 -0.82
CA TRP A 19 12.55 22.05 -1.13
C TRP A 19 11.03 21.94 -0.94
N ALA A 20 10.44 20.75 -1.17
CA ALA A 20 9.01 20.51 -0.96
C ALA A 20 8.72 20.38 0.55
N HIS A 21 9.61 19.72 1.30
CA HIS A 21 9.52 19.67 2.76
C HIS A 21 9.63 21.08 3.37
N GLU A 22 10.59 21.91 2.95
CA GLU A 22 10.76 23.30 3.41
C GLU A 22 9.55 24.20 3.15
N LYS A 23 8.75 23.88 2.11
CA LYS A 23 7.47 24.54 1.84
C LYS A 23 6.31 24.02 2.72
N GLY A 24 6.55 23.06 3.61
CA GLY A 24 5.56 22.45 4.49
C GLY A 24 5.16 21.03 4.11
N GLY A 25 5.79 20.41 3.10
CA GLY A 25 5.60 19.02 2.73
C GLY A 25 4.13 18.67 2.48
N TRP A 26 3.69 17.51 2.99
CA TRP A 26 2.31 17.07 2.82
C TRP A 26 1.26 17.90 3.59
N TYR A 27 1.67 18.79 4.52
CA TYR A 27 0.75 19.77 5.12
C TYR A 27 0.35 20.90 4.18
N ASN A 28 1.21 21.23 3.20
CA ASN A 28 0.94 22.31 2.27
C ASN A 28 0.01 21.84 1.14
N ALA A 29 -1.11 22.56 0.95
CA ALA A 29 -2.07 22.22 -0.11
C ALA A 29 -1.47 22.31 -1.53
N GLU A 30 -0.47 23.19 -1.75
CA GLU A 30 0.21 23.35 -3.04
C GLU A 30 0.99 22.10 -3.47
N ILE A 31 1.36 21.19 -2.51
CA ILE A 31 2.09 19.96 -2.82
C ILE A 31 1.38 19.11 -3.88
N SER A 32 0.05 19.17 -3.94
CA SER A 32 -0.72 18.41 -4.93
C SER A 32 -0.54 18.96 -6.36
N ASP A 33 -0.25 20.24 -6.52
CA ASP A 33 0.06 20.85 -7.82
C ASP A 33 1.52 20.61 -8.20
N ASP A 34 2.45 20.72 -7.25
CA ASP A 34 3.85 20.35 -7.44
C ASP A 34 3.96 18.87 -7.87
N PHE A 35 3.18 17.99 -7.24
CA PHE A 35 3.12 16.57 -7.60
C PHE A 35 2.55 16.34 -9.01
N ALA A 36 1.51 17.07 -9.40
CA ALA A 36 0.95 17.01 -10.76
C ALA A 36 1.97 17.44 -11.80
N ASN A 37 2.76 18.47 -11.51
CA ASN A 37 3.87 18.90 -12.37
C ASN A 37 4.95 17.82 -12.49
N TYR A 38 5.31 17.18 -11.39
CA TYR A 38 6.25 16.06 -11.39
C TYR A 38 5.69 14.89 -12.22
N ALA A 39 4.45 14.50 -12.01
CA ALA A 39 3.78 13.45 -12.79
C ALA A 39 3.78 13.77 -14.30
N ARG A 40 3.63 15.06 -14.69
CA ARG A 40 3.72 15.50 -16.08
C ARG A 40 5.11 15.26 -16.67
N VAL A 41 6.16 15.64 -15.94
CA VAL A 41 7.55 15.42 -16.41
C VAL A 41 7.84 13.95 -16.60
N VAL A 42 7.44 13.11 -15.64
CA VAL A 42 7.62 11.67 -15.69
C VAL A 42 6.82 11.04 -16.85
N ALA A 43 5.56 11.47 -17.05
CA ALA A 43 4.73 11.01 -18.16
C ALA A 43 5.35 11.39 -19.52
N ASP A 44 5.78 12.62 -19.70
CA ASP A 44 6.42 13.09 -20.94
C ASP A 44 7.70 12.28 -21.28
N ALA A 45 8.47 11.91 -20.24
CA ALA A 45 9.74 11.20 -20.38
C ALA A 45 9.59 9.69 -20.63
N LEU A 46 8.60 9.02 -20.04
CA LEU A 46 8.53 7.56 -19.95
C LEU A 46 7.33 6.92 -20.65
N SER A 47 6.26 7.67 -20.93
CA SER A 47 4.99 7.07 -21.39
C SER A 47 4.99 6.53 -22.81
N ASP A 48 6.07 6.68 -23.56
CA ASP A 48 6.31 5.99 -24.84
C ASP A 48 6.67 4.52 -24.67
N ARG A 49 7.06 4.10 -23.45
CA ARG A 49 7.48 2.74 -23.12
C ARG A 49 6.83 2.17 -21.87
N VAL A 50 6.22 3.00 -21.01
CA VAL A 50 5.52 2.61 -19.79
C VAL A 50 4.01 2.71 -20.01
N ARG A 51 3.30 1.64 -19.68
CA ARG A 51 1.84 1.60 -19.70
C ARG A 51 1.24 1.59 -18.31
N PHE A 52 1.86 0.87 -17.35
CA PHE A 52 1.35 0.71 -16.00
C PHE A 52 1.95 1.75 -15.06
N TRP A 53 1.07 2.44 -14.32
CA TRP A 53 1.44 3.55 -13.46
C TRP A 53 0.78 3.41 -12.10
N PHE A 54 1.59 3.52 -11.05
CA PHE A 54 1.12 3.70 -9.68
C PHE A 54 1.39 5.15 -9.27
N THR A 55 0.38 5.87 -8.83
CA THR A 55 0.54 7.29 -8.49
C THR A 55 1.31 7.46 -7.19
N VAL A 56 0.92 6.75 -6.15
CA VAL A 56 1.56 6.76 -4.83
C VAL A 56 1.69 5.35 -4.29
N ASN A 57 2.78 5.10 -3.55
CA ASN A 57 3.00 3.89 -2.79
C ASN A 57 2.79 4.16 -1.31
N GLU A 58 1.97 3.34 -0.65
CA GLU A 58 1.79 3.26 0.80
C GLU A 58 1.64 4.60 1.54
N PRO A 59 0.59 5.37 1.31
CA PRO A 59 0.38 6.58 2.08
C PRO A 59 0.20 6.31 3.58
N THR A 60 -0.31 5.14 3.96
CA THR A 60 -0.33 4.66 5.35
C THR A 60 1.06 4.70 5.98
N THR A 61 2.08 4.25 5.25
CA THR A 61 3.44 4.09 5.79
C THR A 61 4.20 5.42 5.79
N PHE A 62 4.23 6.17 4.69
CA PHE A 62 5.01 7.40 4.71
C PHE A 62 4.36 8.52 5.55
N ILE A 63 3.03 8.55 5.70
CA ILE A 63 2.37 9.43 6.66
C ILE A 63 2.54 8.89 8.09
N GLY A 64 2.34 7.57 8.27
CA GLY A 64 2.49 6.92 9.57
C GLY A 64 3.90 7.06 10.15
N ASN A 65 4.89 6.64 9.41
CA ASN A 65 6.27 6.62 9.89
C ASN A 65 6.96 7.99 9.76
N GLY A 66 6.63 8.79 8.77
CA GLY A 66 7.25 10.09 8.57
C GLY A 66 6.69 11.20 9.44
N TYR A 67 5.38 11.17 9.73
CA TYR A 67 4.68 12.26 10.39
C TYR A 67 3.94 11.85 11.66
N PHE A 68 3.46 10.61 11.77
CA PHE A 68 2.73 10.19 12.95
C PHE A 68 3.68 9.68 14.05
N THR A 69 4.57 8.73 13.75
CA THR A 69 5.55 8.20 14.69
C THR A 69 6.89 8.93 14.67
N GLY A 70 7.32 9.42 13.52
CA GLY A 70 8.63 10.03 13.31
C GLY A 70 9.77 9.03 13.13
N ALA A 71 9.47 7.77 12.78
CA ALA A 71 10.48 6.74 12.54
C ALA A 71 11.23 6.92 11.21
N HIS A 72 10.60 7.55 10.22
CA HIS A 72 11.19 7.86 8.91
C HIS A 72 11.26 9.37 8.67
N ALA A 73 12.04 9.82 7.67
CA ALA A 73 12.02 11.20 7.24
C ALA A 73 10.58 11.65 6.86
N PRO A 74 10.16 12.86 7.22
CA PRO A 74 10.93 13.97 7.79
C PRO A 74 11.11 13.93 9.31
N PHE A 75 10.86 12.81 9.99
CA PHE A 75 11.05 12.60 11.43
C PHE A 75 10.15 13.46 12.32
N GLU A 76 8.99 13.84 11.81
CA GLU A 76 7.97 14.55 12.59
C GLU A 76 7.13 13.54 13.39
N SER A 77 6.58 13.96 14.55
CA SER A 77 5.70 13.10 15.34
C SER A 77 4.46 13.83 15.81
N LEU A 78 3.31 13.23 15.52
CA LEU A 78 2.00 13.71 16.00
C LEU A 78 1.56 13.02 17.30
N MET A 79 2.33 12.06 17.84
CA MET A 79 1.94 11.25 19.00
C MET A 79 1.77 12.07 20.29
N GLN A 80 2.41 13.24 20.38
CA GLN A 80 2.32 14.12 21.54
C GLN A 80 1.28 15.26 21.36
N GLU A 81 0.64 15.32 20.19
CA GLU A 81 -0.36 16.34 19.91
C GLU A 81 -1.70 16.05 20.58
N GLN A 82 -2.46 17.09 20.85
CA GLN A 82 -3.85 16.91 21.28
C GLN A 82 -4.66 16.21 20.19
N PRO A 83 -5.59 15.30 20.51
CA PRO A 83 -6.29 14.47 19.53
C PRO A 83 -6.96 15.27 18.38
N ALA A 84 -7.54 16.43 18.68
CA ALA A 84 -8.14 17.27 17.65
C ALA A 84 -7.11 17.90 16.70
N VAL A 85 -5.94 18.31 17.22
CA VAL A 85 -4.84 18.85 16.42
C VAL A 85 -4.24 17.76 15.53
N MET A 86 -3.98 16.59 16.11
CA MET A 86 -3.51 15.41 15.40
C MET A 86 -4.45 15.05 14.25
N MET A 87 -5.74 14.96 14.52
CA MET A 87 -6.75 14.61 13.50
C MET A 87 -6.82 15.64 12.37
N ASN A 88 -6.77 16.94 12.70
CA ASN A 88 -6.73 18.00 11.69
C ASN A 88 -5.51 17.89 10.77
N LYS A 89 -4.33 17.64 11.35
CA LYS A 89 -3.08 17.47 10.60
C LYS A 89 -3.11 16.21 9.72
N LEU A 90 -3.57 15.07 10.25
CA LEU A 90 -3.73 13.84 9.47
C LEU A 90 -4.71 13.99 8.32
N ALA A 91 -5.87 14.62 8.56
CA ALA A 91 -6.86 14.86 7.53
C ALA A 91 -6.35 15.80 6.43
N ALA A 92 -5.58 16.84 6.80
CA ALA A 92 -4.97 17.75 5.82
C ALA A 92 -3.97 17.00 4.93
N MET A 93 -3.05 16.22 5.50
CA MET A 93 -2.10 15.41 4.74
C MET A 93 -2.81 14.37 3.87
N THR A 94 -3.79 13.65 4.42
CA THR A 94 -4.62 12.68 3.67
C THR A 94 -5.24 13.33 2.44
N LYS A 95 -5.86 14.50 2.63
CA LYS A 95 -6.47 15.25 1.52
C LYS A 95 -5.45 15.65 0.46
N ASN A 96 -4.29 16.16 0.86
CA ASN A 96 -3.26 16.59 -0.07
C ASN A 96 -2.67 15.43 -0.87
N VAL A 97 -2.44 14.27 -0.25
CA VAL A 97 -2.01 13.04 -0.93
C VAL A 97 -3.05 12.58 -1.94
N LEU A 98 -4.32 12.56 -1.55
CA LEU A 98 -5.42 12.13 -2.42
C LEU A 98 -5.66 13.12 -3.58
N LEU A 99 -5.54 14.43 -3.35
CA LEU A 99 -5.57 15.44 -4.42
C LEU A 99 -4.40 15.26 -5.38
N ALA A 100 -3.20 14.99 -4.87
CA ALA A 100 -2.02 14.70 -5.67
C ALA A 100 -2.24 13.46 -6.56
N HIS A 101 -2.81 12.38 -5.99
CA HIS A 101 -3.23 11.21 -6.73
C HIS A 101 -4.18 11.56 -7.88
N GLY A 102 -5.31 12.19 -7.58
CA GLY A 102 -6.33 12.48 -8.60
C GLY A 102 -5.84 13.42 -9.70
N LYS A 103 -5.02 14.44 -9.35
CA LYS A 103 -4.37 15.32 -10.33
C LYS A 103 -3.37 14.53 -11.21
N ALA A 104 -2.57 13.63 -10.62
CA ALA A 104 -1.64 12.78 -11.37
C ALA A 104 -2.37 11.85 -12.35
N VAL A 105 -3.51 11.26 -11.96
CA VAL A 105 -4.34 10.45 -12.87
C VAL A 105 -4.79 11.27 -14.08
N ARG A 106 -5.29 12.50 -13.86
CA ARG A 106 -5.70 13.39 -14.96
C ARG A 106 -4.53 13.73 -15.90
N VAL A 107 -3.35 13.99 -15.34
CA VAL A 107 -2.13 14.24 -16.11
C VAL A 107 -1.77 13.01 -16.95
N LEU A 108 -1.70 11.83 -16.36
CA LEU A 108 -1.39 10.58 -17.09
C LEU A 108 -2.39 10.31 -18.20
N ARG A 109 -3.70 10.46 -17.94
CA ARG A 109 -4.75 10.25 -18.95
C ARG A 109 -4.64 11.21 -20.14
N SER A 110 -4.22 12.46 -19.89
CA SER A 110 -4.12 13.50 -20.94
C SER A 110 -2.78 13.52 -21.68
N ARG A 111 -1.69 13.02 -21.06
CA ARG A 111 -0.32 13.19 -21.56
C ARG A 111 0.33 11.92 -22.04
N ALA A 112 -0.08 10.74 -21.53
CA ALA A 112 0.62 9.50 -21.84
C ALA A 112 0.49 9.15 -23.33
N LYS A 113 1.61 8.76 -23.94
CA LYS A 113 1.70 8.35 -25.35
C LYS A 113 1.12 6.96 -25.57
N LEU A 114 1.35 6.01 -24.66
CA LEU A 114 0.66 4.73 -24.60
C LEU A 114 -0.59 4.89 -23.74
N ALA A 115 -1.69 4.20 -24.08
CA ALA A 115 -2.90 4.18 -23.25
C ALA A 115 -2.55 3.72 -21.82
N PRO A 116 -2.61 4.61 -20.83
CA PRO A 116 -2.13 4.30 -19.49
C PRO A 116 -3.09 3.39 -18.75
N LYS A 117 -2.53 2.46 -17.97
CA LYS A 117 -3.19 1.67 -16.94
C LYS A 117 -2.76 2.22 -15.59
N ILE A 118 -3.71 2.72 -14.81
CA ILE A 118 -3.40 3.53 -13.62
C ILE A 118 -4.05 2.92 -12.38
N GLY A 119 -3.29 2.85 -11.30
CA GLY A 119 -3.76 2.48 -9.97
C GLY A 119 -2.94 3.19 -8.88
N MET A 120 -3.16 2.75 -7.65
CA MET A 120 -2.34 3.08 -6.48
C MET A 120 -1.72 1.78 -5.96
N ALA A 121 -0.60 1.86 -5.24
CA ALA A 121 -0.09 0.75 -4.46
C ALA A 121 -0.37 1.06 -2.99
N LEU A 122 -1.46 0.55 -2.47
CA LEU A 122 -1.92 0.81 -1.11
C LEU A 122 -1.49 -0.31 -0.16
N ASN A 123 -1.27 0.03 1.09
CA ASN A 123 -1.22 -0.93 2.18
C ASN A 123 -2.26 -0.56 3.24
N GLY A 124 -2.57 -1.51 4.09
CA GLY A 124 -3.50 -1.32 5.19
C GLY A 124 -3.64 -2.59 6.00
N SER A 125 -4.36 -2.49 7.11
CA SER A 125 -4.62 -3.63 7.97
C SER A 125 -5.42 -4.71 7.25
N VAL A 126 -4.86 -5.93 7.19
CA VAL A 126 -5.52 -7.13 6.65
C VAL A 126 -5.96 -8.01 7.81
N TYR A 127 -7.20 -8.46 7.79
CA TYR A 127 -7.76 -9.29 8.83
C TYR A 127 -8.16 -10.66 8.28
N LEU A 128 -7.70 -11.73 8.95
CA LEU A 128 -8.08 -13.10 8.63
C LEU A 128 -9.35 -13.48 9.40
N PRO A 129 -10.31 -14.15 8.77
CA PRO A 129 -11.41 -14.75 9.52
C PRO A 129 -10.89 -15.93 10.35
N GLU A 130 -11.43 -16.09 11.55
CA GLU A 130 -11.10 -17.19 12.48
C GLU A 130 -11.42 -18.58 11.90
N ASN A 131 -12.43 -18.63 11.04
CA ASN A 131 -12.85 -19.78 10.25
C ASN A 131 -13.65 -19.30 9.03
N GLU A 132 -14.04 -20.22 8.13
CA GLU A 132 -14.77 -19.87 6.91
C GLU A 132 -16.30 -19.76 7.09
N SER A 133 -16.80 -19.58 8.30
CA SER A 133 -18.22 -19.29 8.50
C SER A 133 -18.57 -17.88 8.00
N PRO A 134 -19.82 -17.64 7.53
CA PRO A 134 -20.24 -16.31 7.08
C PRO A 134 -20.01 -15.22 8.13
N ASP A 135 -20.25 -15.51 9.40
CA ASP A 135 -20.11 -14.55 10.50
C ASP A 135 -18.64 -14.18 10.75
N ALA A 136 -17.73 -15.17 10.70
CA ALA A 136 -16.29 -14.92 10.86
C ALA A 136 -15.72 -14.14 9.68
N ILE A 137 -16.16 -14.45 8.46
CA ILE A 137 -15.77 -13.71 7.25
C ILE A 137 -16.26 -12.27 7.32
N GLU A 138 -17.52 -12.03 7.74
CA GLU A 138 -18.05 -10.68 7.86
C GLU A 138 -17.38 -9.88 8.98
N LYS A 139 -17.05 -10.52 10.11
CA LYS A 139 -16.24 -9.91 11.18
C LYS A 139 -14.90 -9.42 10.64
N ALA A 140 -14.16 -10.26 9.93
CA ALA A 140 -12.85 -9.90 9.36
C ALA A 140 -12.96 -8.78 8.33
N ARG A 141 -13.98 -8.82 7.45
CA ARG A 141 -14.26 -7.77 6.47
C ARG A 141 -14.57 -6.43 7.15
N THR A 142 -15.41 -6.44 8.18
CA THR A 142 -15.74 -5.22 8.94
C THR A 142 -14.53 -4.64 9.66
N GLN A 143 -13.64 -5.50 10.18
CA GLN A 143 -12.38 -5.05 10.78
C GLN A 143 -11.42 -4.43 9.74
N MET A 144 -11.38 -4.98 8.52
CA MET A 144 -10.55 -4.45 7.44
C MET A 144 -11.07 -3.09 6.92
N PHE A 145 -12.39 -2.88 6.95
CA PHE A 145 -13.04 -1.66 6.47
C PHE A 145 -14.00 -1.08 7.51
N PRO A 146 -13.50 -0.66 8.69
CA PRO A 146 -14.37 -0.14 9.73
C PRO A 146 -14.98 1.20 9.31
N GLU A 147 -16.21 1.48 9.79
CA GLU A 147 -16.88 2.76 9.58
C GLU A 147 -16.05 3.92 10.16
N GLN A 148 -15.49 3.71 11.35
CA GLN A 148 -14.55 4.62 12.01
C GLN A 148 -13.11 4.27 11.61
N ALA A 149 -12.82 4.41 10.32
CA ALA A 149 -11.48 4.13 9.80
C ALA A 149 -10.44 5.10 10.37
N PHE A 150 -9.20 4.64 10.44
CA PHE A 150 -8.01 5.42 10.71
C PHE A 150 -7.00 5.24 9.57
N PHE A 151 -5.94 6.04 9.50
CA PHE A 151 -5.03 6.03 8.36
C PHE A 151 -4.36 4.67 8.07
N SER A 152 -4.39 3.75 9.02
CA SER A 152 -3.90 2.38 8.86
C SER A 152 -4.87 1.44 8.11
N HIS A 153 -6.10 1.85 7.84
CA HIS A 153 -7.09 1.03 7.14
C HIS A 153 -7.16 1.39 5.66
N PHE A 154 -7.38 0.40 4.81
CA PHE A 154 -7.51 0.60 3.36
C PHE A 154 -8.58 1.63 2.98
N ASN A 155 -9.75 1.58 3.61
CA ASN A 155 -10.87 2.46 3.27
C ASN A 155 -10.62 3.94 3.60
N TRP A 156 -9.66 4.27 4.47
CA TRP A 156 -9.23 5.65 4.69
C TRP A 156 -8.68 6.30 3.40
N TRP A 157 -7.94 5.55 2.60
CA TRP A 157 -7.29 6.00 1.38
C TRP A 157 -8.08 5.64 0.13
N ALA A 158 -8.61 4.41 0.08
CA ALA A 158 -9.21 3.86 -1.11
C ALA A 158 -10.65 4.32 -1.34
N ASP A 159 -11.48 4.49 -0.30
CA ASP A 159 -12.85 4.95 -0.49
C ASP A 159 -12.92 6.32 -1.18
N PRO A 160 -12.14 7.34 -0.77
CA PRO A 160 -12.12 8.61 -1.50
C PRO A 160 -11.63 8.48 -2.94
N ALA A 161 -10.58 7.67 -3.17
CA ALA A 161 -9.95 7.55 -4.48
C ALA A 161 -10.77 6.73 -5.49
N VAL A 162 -11.48 5.69 -5.02
CA VAL A 162 -12.19 4.72 -5.88
C VAL A 162 -13.70 4.94 -5.86
N LEU A 163 -14.27 5.17 -4.68
CA LEU A 163 -15.73 5.29 -4.50
C LEU A 163 -16.23 6.73 -4.46
N GLY A 164 -15.34 7.72 -4.27
CA GLY A 164 -15.70 9.14 -4.15
C GLY A 164 -16.42 9.47 -2.85
N CYS A 165 -16.29 8.64 -1.83
CA CYS A 165 -16.81 8.88 -0.49
C CYS A 165 -15.71 8.80 0.55
N VAL A 166 -15.92 9.34 1.73
CA VAL A 166 -14.92 9.32 2.81
C VAL A 166 -15.49 8.64 4.06
N PRO A 167 -14.66 7.92 4.83
CA PRO A 167 -15.05 7.41 6.15
C PRO A 167 -15.58 8.53 7.05
N ALA A 168 -16.44 8.17 8.01
CA ALA A 168 -17.16 9.13 8.85
C ALA A 168 -16.24 10.18 9.51
N GLY A 169 -15.06 9.76 10.01
CA GLY A 169 -14.10 10.66 10.65
C GLY A 169 -13.45 11.70 9.70
N LEU A 170 -13.50 11.49 8.38
CA LEU A 170 -12.94 12.40 7.39
C LEU A 170 -13.99 13.35 6.75
N GLN A 171 -15.28 13.07 6.90
CA GLN A 171 -16.33 13.86 6.25
C GLN A 171 -16.22 15.38 6.45
N PRO A 172 -15.91 15.90 7.65
CA PRO A 172 -15.82 17.34 7.86
C PRO A 172 -14.67 18.04 7.12
N PHE A 173 -13.71 17.26 6.62
CA PHE A 173 -12.47 17.79 6.02
C PHE A 173 -12.49 17.83 4.50
N PHE A 174 -13.47 17.20 3.86
CA PHE A 174 -13.55 17.08 2.41
C PHE A 174 -14.77 17.76 1.82
N THR A 175 -14.58 18.48 0.74
CA THR A 175 -15.69 19.04 -0.06
C THR A 175 -16.03 18.11 -1.23
N ALA A 176 -17.24 18.24 -1.76
CA ALA A 176 -17.67 17.50 -2.94
C ALA A 176 -16.77 17.79 -4.18
N GLU A 177 -16.27 19.01 -4.30
CA GLU A 177 -15.41 19.40 -5.42
C GLU A 177 -14.03 18.76 -5.30
N GLU A 178 -13.47 18.67 -4.09
CA GLU A 178 -12.20 17.94 -3.84
C GLU A 178 -12.36 16.46 -4.18
N LEU A 179 -13.46 15.83 -3.77
CA LEU A 179 -13.74 14.43 -4.09
C LEU A 179 -13.88 14.17 -5.59
N LYS A 180 -14.43 15.11 -6.37
CA LYS A 180 -14.44 15.02 -7.84
C LYS A 180 -13.04 15.11 -8.46
N VAL A 181 -12.10 15.76 -7.80
CA VAL A 181 -10.69 15.75 -8.23
C VAL A 181 -10.02 14.43 -7.87
N ILE A 182 -10.26 13.94 -6.67
CA ILE A 182 -9.65 12.73 -6.09
C ILE A 182 -10.12 11.47 -6.80
N CYS A 183 -11.44 11.26 -6.87
CA CYS A 183 -12.06 10.08 -7.45
C CYS A 183 -11.96 10.12 -8.97
N GLN A 184 -10.91 9.50 -9.50
CA GLN A 184 -10.70 9.32 -10.93
C GLN A 184 -10.79 7.85 -11.30
N PRO A 185 -11.27 7.51 -12.51
CA PRO A 185 -11.33 6.11 -12.96
C PRO A 185 -9.95 5.43 -12.90
N LEU A 186 -9.85 4.33 -12.14
CA LEU A 186 -8.67 3.49 -12.04
C LEU A 186 -8.85 2.21 -12.87
N ASP A 187 -7.74 1.63 -13.34
CA ASP A 187 -7.75 0.40 -14.15
C ASP A 187 -7.54 -0.85 -13.29
N PHE A 188 -6.96 -0.70 -12.10
CA PHE A 188 -6.68 -1.79 -11.17
C PHE A 188 -6.50 -1.25 -9.76
N PHE A 189 -6.63 -2.13 -8.77
CA PHE A 189 -6.30 -1.89 -7.38
C PHE A 189 -4.97 -2.58 -7.07
N GLY A 190 -3.93 -1.80 -6.77
CA GLY A 190 -2.66 -2.33 -6.29
C GLY A 190 -2.62 -2.35 -4.77
N PHE A 191 -2.10 -3.42 -4.18
CA PHE A 191 -1.90 -3.47 -2.74
C PHE A 191 -0.62 -4.21 -2.35
N ASN A 192 0.03 -3.69 -1.31
CA ASN A 192 1.16 -4.31 -0.65
C ASN A 192 0.65 -5.11 0.54
N CYS A 193 1.10 -6.34 0.71
CA CYS A 193 0.69 -7.18 1.83
C CYS A 193 1.78 -8.18 2.19
N TYR A 194 2.32 -8.07 3.38
CA TYR A 194 3.35 -8.95 3.91
C TYR A 194 2.81 -9.90 4.98
N ASN A 195 1.81 -9.45 5.74
CA ASN A 195 1.19 -10.22 6.82
C ASN A 195 -0.24 -9.73 7.12
N ALA A 196 -0.93 -10.44 8.01
CA ALA A 196 -2.22 -10.07 8.56
C ALA A 196 -2.05 -9.31 9.89
N SER A 197 -2.95 -8.34 10.14
CA SER A 197 -2.90 -7.45 11.30
C SER A 197 -3.50 -8.08 12.57
N ASN A 198 -4.45 -9.01 12.44
CA ASN A 198 -5.07 -9.71 13.57
C ASN A 198 -4.36 -11.00 13.96
N TYR A 199 -3.10 -11.09 13.61
CA TYR A 199 -2.28 -12.24 13.94
C TYR A 199 -2.22 -12.52 15.45
N GLU A 200 -2.17 -11.49 16.28
CA GLU A 200 -2.15 -11.62 17.73
C GLU A 200 -3.44 -12.22 18.29
N GLU A 201 -4.60 -11.80 17.77
CA GLU A 201 -5.90 -12.38 18.14
C GLU A 201 -5.98 -13.86 17.75
N TYR A 202 -5.42 -14.20 16.59
CA TYR A 202 -5.45 -15.56 16.04
C TYR A 202 -4.55 -16.53 16.82
N MET A 203 -3.44 -16.03 17.39
CA MET A 203 -2.38 -16.81 18.01
C MET A 203 -2.29 -16.63 19.52
N GLY A 204 -3.19 -15.85 20.12
CA GLY A 204 -3.24 -15.58 21.56
C GLY A 204 -2.50 -14.31 21.99
N PRO A 205 -2.52 -14.01 23.29
CA PRO A 205 -2.17 -12.68 23.79
C PRO A 205 -0.68 -12.30 23.71
N ASN A 206 0.19 -13.24 23.35
CA ASN A 206 1.61 -12.96 23.19
C ASN A 206 2.24 -13.84 22.08
N PRO A 207 2.04 -13.51 20.81
CA PRO A 207 2.51 -14.32 19.70
C PRO A 207 4.04 -14.45 19.63
N ALA A 208 4.79 -13.49 20.17
CA ALA A 208 6.25 -13.52 20.19
C ALA A 208 6.83 -14.68 21.00
N VAL A 209 6.07 -15.22 21.95
CA VAL A 209 6.49 -16.36 22.79
C VAL A 209 5.81 -17.68 22.43
N VAL A 210 5.00 -17.72 21.37
CA VAL A 210 4.40 -18.98 20.90
C VAL A 210 5.44 -19.81 20.15
N PRO A 211 5.87 -20.95 20.66
CA PRO A 211 6.86 -21.78 19.99
C PRO A 211 6.40 -22.25 18.60
N GLY A 212 7.30 -22.22 17.63
CA GLY A 212 7.02 -22.69 16.28
C GLY A 212 6.29 -21.70 15.38
N MET A 213 6.08 -20.45 15.82
CA MET A 213 5.52 -19.39 15.00
C MET A 213 6.54 -18.91 13.96
N PRO A 214 6.27 -19.05 12.67
CA PRO A 214 7.18 -18.58 11.66
C PRO A 214 7.14 -17.05 11.57
N ARG A 215 8.32 -16.43 11.60
CA ARG A 215 8.53 -14.98 11.45
C ARG A 215 9.66 -14.70 10.47
N THR A 216 9.60 -13.52 9.85
CA THR A 216 10.69 -13.00 9.02
C THR A 216 11.84 -12.47 9.89
N ALA A 217 12.96 -12.10 9.27
CA ALA A 217 14.08 -11.44 10.00
C ALA A 217 13.68 -10.10 10.61
N MET A 218 12.64 -9.43 10.06
CA MET A 218 12.04 -8.20 10.64
C MET A 218 11.00 -8.50 11.72
N ASP A 219 10.95 -9.73 12.24
CA ASP A 219 9.98 -10.19 13.24
C ASP A 219 8.51 -10.09 12.80
N TRP A 220 8.25 -10.06 11.50
CA TRP A 220 6.89 -10.05 10.97
C TRP A 220 6.32 -11.47 10.89
N PRO A 221 5.05 -11.68 11.28
CA PRO A 221 4.42 -12.99 11.20
C PRO A 221 4.24 -13.44 9.74
N ILE A 222 4.43 -14.72 9.49
CA ILE A 222 4.19 -15.33 8.18
C ILE A 222 2.77 -15.86 8.14
N THR A 223 1.89 -15.18 7.40
CA THR A 223 0.44 -15.45 7.32
C THR A 223 -0.01 -15.59 5.87
N PRO A 224 0.23 -16.72 5.20
CA PRO A 224 0.04 -16.88 3.75
C PRO A 224 -1.37 -16.58 3.24
N ASP A 225 -2.40 -16.85 4.05
CA ASP A 225 -3.81 -16.60 3.70
C ASP A 225 -4.14 -15.11 3.60
N ALA A 226 -3.24 -14.22 4.04
CA ALA A 226 -3.46 -12.77 3.95
C ALA A 226 -3.65 -12.29 2.50
N LEU A 227 -2.92 -12.86 1.53
CA LEU A 227 -3.09 -12.50 0.13
C LEU A 227 -4.46 -12.90 -0.42
N TYR A 228 -4.96 -14.08 -0.05
CA TYR A 228 -6.29 -14.52 -0.46
C TYR A 228 -7.39 -13.61 0.09
N TRP A 229 -7.40 -13.42 1.41
CA TRP A 229 -8.47 -12.63 2.06
C TRP A 229 -8.41 -11.16 1.69
N ALA A 230 -7.21 -10.57 1.57
CA ALA A 230 -7.06 -9.20 1.08
C ALA A 230 -7.58 -9.06 -0.36
N ALA A 231 -7.15 -9.91 -1.29
CA ALA A 231 -7.61 -9.87 -2.68
C ALA A 231 -9.13 -10.02 -2.78
N ARG A 232 -9.71 -10.94 -2.02
CA ARG A 232 -11.16 -11.16 -1.98
C ARG A 232 -11.90 -9.92 -1.46
N PHE A 233 -11.57 -9.43 -0.28
CA PHE A 233 -12.28 -8.32 0.33
C PHE A 233 -12.11 -7.00 -0.45
N LEU A 234 -10.92 -6.74 -1.01
CA LEU A 234 -10.68 -5.58 -1.86
C LEU A 234 -11.48 -5.65 -3.17
N THR A 235 -11.56 -6.83 -3.80
CA THR A 235 -12.36 -7.02 -5.01
C THR A 235 -13.86 -6.87 -4.73
N GLU A 236 -14.35 -7.46 -3.64
CA GLU A 236 -15.77 -7.36 -3.23
C GLU A 236 -16.18 -5.91 -2.95
N ARG A 237 -15.26 -5.07 -2.43
CA ARG A 237 -15.56 -3.67 -2.11
C ARG A 237 -15.36 -2.72 -3.29
N TYR A 238 -14.27 -2.86 -4.05
CA TYR A 238 -13.87 -1.87 -5.04
C TYR A 238 -14.15 -2.28 -6.49
N HIS A 239 -14.46 -3.53 -6.75
CA HIS A 239 -14.78 -4.08 -8.07
C HIS A 239 -13.73 -3.79 -9.15
N LEU A 240 -12.47 -3.73 -8.78
CA LEU A 240 -11.33 -3.53 -9.66
C LEU A 240 -10.47 -4.81 -9.77
N PRO A 241 -9.81 -5.03 -10.91
CA PRO A 241 -8.77 -6.06 -10.99
C PRO A 241 -7.65 -5.79 -9.97
N ILE A 242 -7.07 -6.85 -9.42
CA ILE A 242 -6.09 -6.80 -8.34
C ILE A 242 -4.67 -7.00 -8.86
N ILE A 243 -3.74 -6.17 -8.42
CA ILE A 243 -2.30 -6.43 -8.49
C ILE A 243 -1.75 -6.47 -7.07
N VAL A 244 -1.10 -7.57 -6.68
CA VAL A 244 -0.24 -7.59 -5.49
C VAL A 244 1.03 -6.85 -5.88
N THR A 245 1.22 -5.65 -5.35
CA THR A 245 2.30 -4.74 -5.72
C THR A 245 3.56 -4.95 -4.92
N GLU A 246 3.43 -5.51 -3.72
CA GLU A 246 4.57 -5.99 -2.93
C GLU A 246 4.13 -7.16 -2.04
N ASN A 247 4.97 -8.18 -2.00
CA ASN A 247 4.97 -9.28 -1.05
C ASN A 247 6.35 -9.93 -1.06
N GLY A 248 6.86 -10.33 0.08
CA GLY A 248 8.18 -10.93 0.23
C GLY A 248 8.56 -11.05 1.69
N MET A 249 9.79 -11.45 1.97
CA MET A 249 10.28 -11.54 3.35
C MET A 249 11.75 -11.14 3.46
N ALA A 250 12.08 -10.43 4.52
CA ALA A 250 13.45 -10.28 4.98
C ALA A 250 13.94 -11.61 5.58
N ASN A 251 15.18 -11.98 5.26
CA ASN A 251 15.82 -13.20 5.78
C ASN A 251 17.31 -12.97 5.96
N ILE A 252 17.93 -13.73 6.86
CA ILE A 252 19.38 -13.77 7.01
C ILE A 252 19.93 -14.77 6.00
N ASP A 253 20.75 -14.29 5.06
CA ASP A 253 21.28 -15.10 3.99
C ASP A 253 22.63 -15.70 4.38
N PHE A 254 22.78 -16.99 4.15
CA PHE A 254 24.01 -17.72 4.39
C PHE A 254 24.61 -18.22 3.09
N VAL A 255 25.90 -17.90 2.86
CA VAL A 255 26.67 -18.57 1.83
C VAL A 255 27.05 -19.96 2.34
N MET A 256 26.55 -20.99 1.68
CA MET A 256 26.80 -22.38 2.05
C MET A 256 28.19 -22.83 1.60
N SER A 257 28.62 -24.04 2.02
CA SER A 257 29.93 -24.58 1.71
C SER A 257 30.24 -24.79 0.22
N ASP A 258 29.20 -24.82 -0.61
CA ASP A 258 29.30 -24.86 -2.07
C ASP A 258 29.42 -23.47 -2.72
N GLY A 259 29.46 -22.41 -1.92
CA GLY A 259 29.53 -21.02 -2.36
C GLY A 259 28.23 -20.41 -2.84
N ALA A 260 27.08 -21.08 -2.63
CA ALA A 260 25.76 -20.60 -3.04
C ALA A 260 24.87 -20.20 -1.85
N VAL A 261 23.92 -19.31 -2.11
CA VAL A 261 22.78 -19.04 -1.22
C VAL A 261 21.58 -19.82 -1.75
N HIS A 262 21.11 -20.81 -0.98
CA HIS A 262 20.03 -21.71 -1.41
C HIS A 262 18.62 -21.16 -1.10
N ASP A 263 18.51 -20.25 -0.15
CA ASP A 263 17.34 -19.48 0.25
C ASP A 263 16.03 -20.30 0.43
N PRO A 264 16.05 -21.42 1.17
CA PRO A 264 14.89 -22.29 1.28
C PRO A 264 13.71 -21.61 2.00
N GLN A 265 13.98 -20.66 2.89
CA GLN A 265 12.95 -19.94 3.63
C GLN A 265 12.11 -19.03 2.70
N ARG A 266 12.76 -18.21 1.85
CA ARG A 266 12.02 -17.37 0.88
C ARG A 266 11.32 -18.21 -0.17
N ILE A 267 11.89 -19.34 -0.59
CA ILE A 267 11.23 -20.27 -1.52
C ILE A 267 9.96 -20.83 -0.89
N ASP A 268 9.99 -21.27 0.37
CA ASP A 268 8.79 -21.78 1.09
C ASP A 268 7.77 -20.67 1.30
N PHE A 269 8.19 -19.47 1.72
CA PHE A 269 7.34 -18.30 1.89
C PHE A 269 6.57 -17.99 0.59
N VAL A 270 7.28 -17.82 -0.51
CA VAL A 270 6.67 -17.48 -1.81
C VAL A 270 5.68 -18.57 -2.26
N LYS A 271 6.04 -19.85 -2.12
CA LYS A 271 5.15 -20.97 -2.46
C LYS A 271 3.84 -20.92 -1.68
N ARG A 272 3.90 -20.63 -0.38
CA ARG A 272 2.70 -20.59 0.48
C ARG A 272 1.82 -19.38 0.14
N TYR A 273 2.42 -18.20 -0.02
CA TYR A 273 1.66 -16.99 -0.37
C TYR A 273 1.05 -17.08 -1.77
N LEU A 274 1.77 -17.62 -2.75
CA LEU A 274 1.22 -17.86 -4.09
C LEU A 274 0.13 -18.93 -4.10
N ALA A 275 0.16 -19.92 -3.20
CA ALA A 275 -0.93 -20.88 -3.07
C ALA A 275 -2.23 -20.21 -2.58
N GLY A 276 -2.15 -19.26 -1.62
CA GLY A 276 -3.29 -18.43 -1.22
C GLY A 276 -3.81 -17.57 -2.38
N LEU A 277 -2.91 -16.96 -3.15
CA LEU A 277 -3.28 -16.16 -4.30
C LEU A 277 -3.87 -17.01 -5.44
N GLN A 278 -3.37 -18.23 -5.64
CA GLN A 278 -3.95 -19.20 -6.59
C GLN A 278 -5.40 -19.53 -6.23
N ARG A 279 -5.70 -19.73 -4.95
CA ARG A 279 -7.08 -19.92 -4.47
C ARG A 279 -7.96 -18.74 -4.90
N ALA A 280 -7.49 -17.50 -4.78
CA ALA A 280 -8.24 -16.33 -5.24
C ALA A 280 -8.56 -16.40 -6.73
N VAL A 281 -7.58 -16.78 -7.56
CA VAL A 281 -7.76 -16.96 -9.02
C VAL A 281 -8.76 -18.08 -9.32
N ASP A 282 -8.67 -19.21 -8.63
CA ASP A 282 -9.58 -20.36 -8.80
C ASP A 282 -11.03 -20.01 -8.45
N GLU A 283 -11.22 -19.07 -7.52
CA GLU A 283 -12.52 -18.48 -7.16
C GLU A 283 -12.96 -17.32 -8.06
N ASN A 284 -12.27 -17.08 -9.19
CA ASN A 284 -12.54 -16.02 -10.16
C ASN A 284 -12.35 -14.59 -9.62
N ILE A 285 -11.56 -14.39 -8.58
CA ILE A 285 -11.11 -13.06 -8.18
C ILE A 285 -10.13 -12.56 -9.26
N PRO A 286 -10.33 -11.35 -9.81
CA PRO A 286 -9.59 -10.88 -10.98
C PRO A 286 -8.16 -10.43 -10.61
N VAL A 287 -7.32 -11.35 -10.17
CA VAL A 287 -5.89 -11.12 -9.91
C VAL A 287 -5.16 -11.09 -11.24
N ILE A 288 -4.56 -9.96 -11.59
CA ILE A 288 -3.88 -9.74 -12.88
C ILE A 288 -2.36 -9.60 -12.75
N GLY A 289 -1.81 -9.57 -11.55
CA GLY A 289 -0.38 -9.46 -11.32
C GLY A 289 0.05 -9.72 -9.87
N TYR A 290 1.31 -10.13 -9.74
CA TYR A 290 2.02 -10.28 -8.48
C TYR A 290 3.45 -9.81 -8.67
N LEU A 291 3.91 -8.89 -7.80
CA LEU A 291 5.26 -8.36 -7.78
C LEU A 291 5.92 -8.75 -6.45
N TYR A 292 7.08 -9.37 -6.56
CA TYR A 292 7.87 -9.76 -5.39
C TYR A 292 8.73 -8.58 -4.92
N TRP A 293 8.75 -8.30 -3.63
CA TRP A 293 9.64 -7.33 -3.01
C TRP A 293 10.77 -8.05 -2.28
N SER A 294 12.05 -8.00 -2.75
CA SER A 294 12.46 -7.38 -3.99
C SER A 294 13.54 -8.24 -4.66
N ILE A 295 13.90 -7.91 -5.90
CA ILE A 295 14.90 -8.68 -6.67
C ILE A 295 16.33 -8.53 -6.12
N MET A 296 16.59 -7.44 -5.40
CA MET A 296 17.88 -7.14 -4.76
C MET A 296 17.61 -6.54 -3.40
N ASP A 297 18.53 -6.81 -2.44
CA ASP A 297 18.50 -6.12 -1.15
C ASP A 297 18.67 -4.62 -1.35
N ASN A 298 18.00 -3.84 -0.52
CA ASN A 298 17.97 -2.39 -0.59
C ASN A 298 18.17 -1.80 0.81
N PHE A 299 18.35 -0.49 0.86
CA PHE A 299 18.30 0.26 2.10
C PHE A 299 16.87 0.28 2.61
N GLU A 300 16.56 -0.52 3.66
CA GLU A 300 15.23 -0.69 4.23
C GLU A 300 14.96 0.36 5.32
N TRP A 301 14.98 1.60 4.91
CA TRP A 301 14.60 2.79 5.71
C TRP A 301 15.23 2.81 7.10
N ALA A 302 14.43 2.66 8.19
CA ALA A 302 14.92 2.66 9.56
C ALA A 302 15.76 1.43 9.91
N GLU A 303 15.57 0.31 9.20
CA GLU A 303 16.33 -0.93 9.40
C GLU A 303 17.71 -0.90 8.71
N GLY A 304 17.89 -0.01 7.73
CA GLY A 304 19.17 0.11 7.02
C GLY A 304 19.44 -1.05 6.07
N TYR A 305 20.58 -1.70 6.23
CA TYR A 305 21.03 -2.86 5.43
C TYR A 305 21.15 -4.14 6.29
N ASP A 306 20.64 -4.12 7.53
CA ASP A 306 20.74 -5.25 8.46
C ASP A 306 19.61 -6.28 8.27
#